data_cc9337ea755d808ef9197a7db7109167
#
_entry.id   cc9337ea755d808ef9197a7db7109167
#
_cell.length_a   1.000
_cell.length_b   1.000
_cell.length_c   1.000
_cell.angle_alpha   90.00
_cell.angle_beta   90.00
_cell.angle_gamma   90.00
#
_symmetry.space_group_name_H-M   'P 1'
#
loop_
_entity.id
_entity.type
_entity.pdbx_description
1 polymer ?
#
loop_
_entity_poly.entity_id
_entity_poly.type
_entity_poly.pdbx_seq_one_letter_code
_entity_poly.pdbx_strand_id
1 'polypeptide(L)'
;MGMRFTHTSTRLLASTALAVLLTAALTGCQTTQKQETTGSLPASSAANSEADWRREVDTWAALYRSHPEDPVNAMQYAQALRATGQRSQAVAVLEQASIQNSTNKALLGAYGRALADVGNYSQALDVLSRAHTPEQPDWRILSAQGAVLDQLGRYEEARGYYASALKIIPDEPTILSNLGLSYALSKDLVKAETTLKRATAQPGVGPRARQNLALVVGLQGRFAEAEKIARADLPPEEAAANVVYLRQMLSQQQKLDDKKLAPGKPAAPPARSATSPAARS
;
A
#
# COMPACT_ATOMS: atom_id res chain seq x y z
N MET A 1 68.22 -8.62 1.32
CA MET A 1 67.74 -7.39 0.67
C MET A 1 66.31 -7.15 1.12
N GLY A 2 66.16 -6.25 2.07
CA GLY A 2 64.93 -5.97 2.75
C GLY A 2 64.04 -5.01 2.00
N MET A 3 62.76 -5.14 2.14
CA MET A 3 61.82 -4.07 1.89
C MET A 3 60.70 -4.08 2.97
N ARG A 4 60.57 -2.94 3.58
CA ARG A 4 59.76 -2.60 4.73
C ARG A 4 58.30 -2.46 4.29
N PHE A 5 57.38 -3.07 5.05
CA PHE A 5 55.96 -2.70 5.04
C PHE A 5 55.73 -1.63 6.11
N THR A 6 55.28 -0.46 5.68
CA THR A 6 54.75 0.58 6.57
C THR A 6 53.25 0.71 6.43
N HIS A 7 52.58 0.47 7.51
CA HIS A 7 51.39 1.12 8.10
C HIS A 7 50.43 1.92 7.19
N THR A 8 49.19 1.43 7.14
CA THR A 8 48.03 2.27 7.37
C THR A 8 46.84 1.37 7.81
N SER A 9 46.73 1.18 9.11
CA SER A 9 45.58 0.48 9.73
C SER A 9 45.10 1.31 10.90
N THR A 10 44.29 2.32 10.66
CA THR A 10 43.56 3.04 11.72
C THR A 10 42.39 3.80 11.13
N ARG A 11 41.27 3.13 10.81
CA ARG A 11 39.93 3.73 10.66
C ARG A 11 38.81 2.68 10.52
N LEU A 12 38.74 1.67 11.38
CA LEU A 12 37.63 0.69 11.39
C LEU A 12 37.26 0.21 12.82
N LEU A 13 37.19 1.10 13.80
CA LEU A 13 36.77 0.76 15.17
C LEU A 13 35.73 1.74 15.76
N ALA A 14 34.89 2.38 14.96
CA ALA A 14 33.88 3.31 15.48
C ALA A 14 32.43 2.93 15.15
N SER A 15 32.17 1.76 14.56
CA SER A 15 30.80 1.39 14.14
C SER A 15 30.19 0.19 14.88
N THR A 16 30.87 -0.42 15.83
CA THR A 16 30.36 -1.60 16.53
C THR A 16 29.82 -1.33 17.94
N ALA A 17 29.91 -0.10 18.46
CA ALA A 17 29.43 0.24 19.80
C ALA A 17 27.93 0.63 19.86
N LEU A 18 27.26 0.86 18.73
CA LEU A 18 25.83 1.25 18.70
C LEU A 18 24.86 0.05 18.55
N ALA A 19 25.36 -1.11 18.17
CA ALA A 19 24.51 -2.30 17.95
C ALA A 19 24.27 -3.13 19.23
N VAL A 20 25.04 -2.93 20.31
CA VAL A 20 24.95 -3.72 21.54
C VAL A 20 23.97 -3.12 22.57
N LEU A 21 23.58 -1.86 22.43
CA LEU A 21 22.67 -1.19 23.37
C LEU A 21 21.17 -1.35 23.04
N LEU A 22 20.81 -1.96 21.91
CA LEU A 22 19.40 -2.22 21.55
C LEU A 22 18.89 -3.63 21.90
N THR A 23 19.74 -4.53 22.43
CA THR A 23 19.33 -5.91 22.75
C THR A 23 19.02 -6.15 24.21
N ALA A 24 19.18 -5.16 25.10
CA ALA A 24 18.97 -5.30 26.54
C ALA A 24 17.59 -4.82 27.04
N ALA A 25 16.66 -4.40 26.17
CA ALA A 25 15.35 -3.87 26.55
C ALA A 25 14.17 -4.83 26.25
N LEU A 26 14.42 -6.11 25.96
CA LEU A 26 13.37 -7.11 25.62
C LEU A 26 13.16 -8.20 26.67
N THR A 27 13.63 -8.01 27.90
CA THR A 27 13.31 -8.90 29.02
C THR A 27 12.58 -8.12 30.12
N GLY A 28 11.27 -8.04 30.00
CA GLY A 28 10.46 -7.53 31.09
C GLY A 28 9.04 -7.15 30.67
N CYS A 29 8.10 -7.96 31.17
CA CYS A 29 6.64 -7.81 31.12
C CYS A 29 5.93 -8.64 30.04
N GLN A 30 5.76 -9.92 30.33
CA GLN A 30 4.54 -10.61 29.95
C GLN A 30 3.39 -10.02 30.77
N THR A 31 2.88 -8.87 30.39
CA THR A 31 1.51 -8.51 30.67
C THR A 31 0.68 -9.23 29.61
N THR A 32 -0.22 -10.09 30.05
CA THR A 32 -1.36 -10.57 29.28
C THR A 32 -2.12 -9.35 28.78
N GLN A 33 -1.66 -8.77 27.67
CA GLN A 33 -2.48 -7.88 26.88
C GLN A 33 -3.60 -8.74 26.32
N LYS A 34 -4.79 -8.63 26.92
CA LYS A 34 -6.02 -8.83 26.17
C LYS A 34 -5.79 -8.12 24.85
N GLN A 35 -5.72 -8.90 23.79
CA GLN A 35 -5.79 -8.41 22.42
C GLN A 35 -7.16 -7.74 22.32
N GLU A 36 -7.20 -6.45 22.55
CA GLU A 36 -8.33 -5.63 22.14
C GLU A 36 -8.32 -5.71 20.63
N THR A 37 -9.19 -6.56 20.12
CA THR A 37 -9.56 -6.62 18.72
C THR A 37 -10.04 -5.24 18.34
N THR A 38 -9.15 -4.48 17.69
CA THR A 38 -9.53 -3.24 17.05
C THR A 38 -10.65 -3.53 16.08
N GLY A 39 -11.88 -3.10 16.45
CA GLY A 39 -13.00 -2.93 15.55
C GLY A 39 -13.53 -4.19 14.90
N SER A 40 -14.23 -5.05 15.67
CA SER A 40 -15.22 -5.95 15.09
C SER A 40 -16.30 -5.09 14.41
N LEU A 41 -16.23 -4.99 13.09
CA LEU A 41 -17.38 -4.55 12.29
C LEU A 41 -18.55 -5.47 12.64
N PRO A 42 -19.77 -4.95 12.90
CA PRO A 42 -20.93 -5.80 13.07
C PRO A 42 -21.09 -6.65 11.82
N ALA A 43 -21.24 -7.96 12.03
CA ALA A 43 -21.47 -8.93 10.97
C ALA A 43 -22.82 -8.62 10.28
N SER A 44 -22.76 -7.80 9.25
CA SER A 44 -23.84 -7.64 8.29
C SER A 44 -23.33 -8.05 6.93
N SER A 45 -23.87 -9.17 6.44
CA SER A 45 -23.70 -9.79 5.14
C SER A 45 -22.33 -10.43 4.85
N ALA A 46 -22.24 -11.75 5.06
CA ALA A 46 -21.48 -12.73 4.25
C ALA A 46 -20.05 -12.39 3.79
N ALA A 47 -19.29 -11.64 4.56
CA ALA A 47 -17.85 -11.74 4.50
C ALA A 47 -17.45 -12.90 5.41
N ASN A 48 -16.83 -13.94 4.86
CA ASN A 48 -16.28 -15.04 5.65
C ASN A 48 -15.47 -14.46 6.81
N SER A 49 -15.71 -14.93 8.03
CA SER A 49 -14.91 -14.55 9.17
C SER A 49 -13.45 -15.02 8.96
N GLU A 50 -12.50 -14.50 9.73
CA GLU A 50 -11.12 -14.99 9.65
C GLU A 50 -11.04 -16.50 9.91
N ALA A 51 -11.93 -17.04 10.79
CA ALA A 51 -12.03 -18.47 11.03
C ALA A 51 -12.56 -19.24 9.80
N ASP A 52 -13.47 -18.65 9.04
CA ASP A 52 -13.97 -19.23 7.81
C ASP A 52 -12.84 -19.30 6.76
N TRP A 53 -12.10 -18.21 6.58
CA TRP A 53 -10.99 -18.20 5.65
C TRP A 53 -9.86 -19.18 6.02
N ARG A 54 -9.62 -19.40 7.31
CA ARG A 54 -8.66 -20.43 7.76
C ARG A 54 -9.15 -21.85 7.38
N ARG A 55 -10.44 -22.15 7.54
CA ARG A 55 -11.00 -23.43 7.08
C ARG A 55 -10.92 -23.59 5.56
N GLU A 56 -11.16 -22.51 4.82
CA GLU A 56 -10.98 -22.49 3.37
C GLU A 56 -9.53 -22.79 2.97
N VAL A 57 -8.53 -22.23 3.67
CA VAL A 57 -7.11 -22.54 3.45
C VAL A 57 -6.87 -24.04 3.57
N ASP A 58 -7.35 -24.68 4.65
CA ASP A 58 -7.13 -26.12 4.86
C ASP A 58 -7.81 -26.96 3.78
N THR A 59 -9.05 -26.61 3.45
CA THR A 59 -9.85 -27.32 2.42
C THR A 59 -9.18 -27.23 1.06
N TRP A 60 -8.86 -26.04 0.59
CA TRP A 60 -8.28 -25.82 -0.73
C TRP A 60 -6.81 -26.28 -0.80
N ALA A 61 -6.07 -26.26 0.31
CA ALA A 61 -4.73 -26.86 0.37
C ALA A 61 -4.77 -28.36 0.12
N ALA A 62 -5.78 -29.07 0.64
CA ALA A 62 -5.94 -30.50 0.39
C ALA A 62 -6.26 -30.80 -1.08
N LEU A 63 -7.20 -30.05 -1.67
CA LEU A 63 -7.59 -30.16 -3.08
C LEU A 63 -6.44 -29.80 -4.02
N TYR A 64 -5.72 -28.72 -3.74
CA TYR A 64 -4.55 -28.34 -4.55
C TYR A 64 -3.44 -29.38 -4.50
N ARG A 65 -3.18 -30.03 -3.35
CA ARG A 65 -2.17 -31.09 -3.24
C ARG A 65 -2.57 -32.34 -4.02
N SER A 66 -3.86 -32.67 -4.11
CA SER A 66 -4.33 -33.83 -4.86
C SER A 66 -4.39 -33.58 -6.38
N HIS A 67 -4.64 -32.31 -6.78
CA HIS A 67 -4.77 -31.90 -8.18
C HIS A 67 -4.06 -30.54 -8.40
N PRO A 68 -2.73 -30.52 -8.39
CA PRO A 68 -1.97 -29.28 -8.53
C PRO A 68 -2.05 -28.67 -9.93
N GLU A 69 -2.44 -29.44 -10.91
CA GLU A 69 -2.66 -29.04 -12.31
C GLU A 69 -3.98 -28.28 -12.52
N ASP A 70 -4.94 -28.41 -11.59
CA ASP A 70 -6.24 -27.75 -11.72
C ASP A 70 -6.13 -26.27 -11.38
N PRO A 71 -6.33 -25.36 -12.36
CA PRO A 71 -6.25 -23.93 -12.12
C PRO A 71 -7.32 -23.40 -11.15
N VAL A 72 -8.46 -24.08 -11.02
CA VAL A 72 -9.54 -23.67 -10.10
C VAL A 72 -9.10 -23.88 -8.66
N ASN A 73 -8.53 -25.06 -8.35
CA ASN A 73 -8.01 -25.35 -7.01
C ASN A 73 -6.90 -24.36 -6.62
N ALA A 74 -5.99 -24.08 -7.54
CA ALA A 74 -4.92 -23.10 -7.31
C ALA A 74 -5.45 -21.70 -7.03
N MET A 75 -6.43 -21.23 -7.82
CA MET A 75 -7.04 -19.91 -7.65
C MET A 75 -7.80 -19.80 -6.33
N GLN A 76 -8.58 -20.78 -5.94
CA GLN A 76 -9.32 -20.78 -4.68
C GLN A 76 -8.39 -20.85 -3.48
N TYR A 77 -7.37 -21.71 -3.54
CA TYR A 77 -6.37 -21.79 -2.49
C TYR A 77 -5.62 -20.46 -2.33
N ALA A 78 -5.19 -19.86 -3.43
CA ALA A 78 -4.53 -18.56 -3.41
C ALA A 78 -5.45 -17.43 -2.89
N GLN A 79 -6.75 -17.49 -3.19
CA GLN A 79 -7.72 -16.54 -2.63
C GLN A 79 -7.82 -16.64 -1.11
N ALA A 80 -7.93 -17.86 -0.56
CA ALA A 80 -7.96 -18.09 0.87
C ALA A 80 -6.65 -17.67 1.56
N LEU A 81 -5.50 -17.96 0.94
CA LEU A 81 -4.19 -17.50 1.41
C LEU A 81 -4.08 -15.97 1.46
N ARG A 82 -4.56 -15.28 0.44
CA ARG A 82 -4.57 -13.81 0.41
C ARG A 82 -5.47 -13.23 1.50
N ALA A 83 -6.65 -13.82 1.72
CA ALA A 83 -7.59 -13.40 2.76
C ALA A 83 -7.02 -13.57 4.18
N THR A 84 -6.18 -14.59 4.39
CA THR A 84 -5.47 -14.85 5.67
C THR A 84 -4.09 -14.19 5.75
N GLY A 85 -3.75 -13.28 4.82
CA GLY A 85 -2.50 -12.53 4.83
C GLY A 85 -1.26 -13.29 4.32
N GLN A 86 -1.41 -14.54 3.89
CA GLN A 86 -0.32 -15.40 3.39
C GLN A 86 0.00 -15.10 1.92
N ARG A 87 0.28 -13.81 1.61
CA ARG A 87 0.36 -13.28 0.24
C ARG A 87 1.48 -13.91 -0.59
N SER A 88 2.66 -14.11 0.00
CA SER A 88 3.81 -14.72 -0.72
C SER A 88 3.54 -16.18 -1.09
N GLN A 89 2.81 -16.92 -0.26
CA GLN A 89 2.42 -18.29 -0.57
C GLN A 89 1.37 -18.31 -1.69
N ALA A 90 0.44 -17.38 -1.70
CA ALA A 90 -0.53 -17.25 -2.79
C ALA A 90 0.17 -16.99 -4.14
N VAL A 91 1.21 -16.16 -4.15
CA VAL A 91 2.04 -15.93 -5.36
C VAL A 91 2.67 -17.24 -5.83
N ALA A 92 3.33 -18.00 -4.93
CA ALA A 92 3.99 -19.24 -5.30
C ALA A 92 3.03 -20.30 -5.86
N VAL A 93 1.83 -20.43 -5.27
CA VAL A 93 0.78 -21.34 -5.75
C VAL A 93 0.33 -20.98 -7.17
N LEU A 94 0.05 -19.69 -7.40
CA LEU A 94 -0.43 -19.20 -8.71
C LEU A 94 0.68 -19.23 -9.77
N GLU A 95 1.92 -18.96 -9.39
CA GLU A 95 3.07 -19.08 -10.27
C GLU A 95 3.22 -20.52 -10.77
N GLN A 96 3.24 -21.48 -9.85
CA GLN A 96 3.34 -22.91 -10.20
C GLN A 96 2.20 -23.36 -11.11
N ALA A 97 0.96 -22.98 -10.81
CA ALA A 97 -0.19 -23.31 -11.63
C ALA A 97 -0.12 -22.65 -13.03
N SER A 98 0.42 -21.44 -13.14
CA SER A 98 0.53 -20.70 -14.40
C SER A 98 1.53 -21.30 -15.37
N ILE A 99 2.50 -22.07 -14.90
CA ILE A 99 3.46 -22.80 -15.76
C ILE A 99 2.72 -23.83 -16.63
N GLN A 100 1.79 -24.57 -16.02
CA GLN A 100 1.03 -25.61 -16.72
C GLN A 100 -0.19 -25.04 -17.46
N ASN A 101 -0.69 -23.90 -17.04
CA ASN A 101 -1.91 -23.25 -17.53
C ASN A 101 -1.63 -21.85 -18.09
N SER A 102 -0.58 -21.70 -18.92
CA SER A 102 -0.02 -20.40 -19.34
C SER A 102 -0.97 -19.51 -20.15
N THR A 103 -2.05 -20.06 -20.70
CA THR A 103 -3.08 -19.33 -21.47
C THR A 103 -4.38 -19.12 -20.70
N ASN A 104 -4.48 -19.63 -19.47
CA ASN A 104 -5.68 -19.45 -18.65
C ASN A 104 -5.78 -18.01 -18.14
N LYS A 105 -6.64 -17.21 -18.77
CA LYS A 105 -6.81 -15.79 -18.49
C LYS A 105 -7.26 -15.51 -17.04
N ALA A 106 -8.14 -16.36 -16.48
CA ALA A 106 -8.61 -16.20 -15.10
C ALA A 106 -7.47 -16.43 -14.09
N LEU A 107 -6.65 -17.46 -14.32
CA LEU A 107 -5.48 -17.77 -13.51
C LEU A 107 -4.42 -16.66 -13.60
N LEU A 108 -4.11 -16.19 -14.82
CA LEU A 108 -3.20 -15.05 -15.01
C LEU A 108 -3.71 -13.80 -14.30
N GLY A 109 -5.02 -13.53 -14.36
CA GLY A 109 -5.62 -12.43 -13.63
C GLY A 109 -5.49 -12.56 -12.09
N ALA A 110 -5.66 -13.77 -11.56
CA ALA A 110 -5.44 -14.06 -10.14
C ALA A 110 -3.95 -13.87 -9.75
N TYR A 111 -3.05 -14.40 -10.58
CA TYR A 111 -1.61 -14.31 -10.37
C TYR A 111 -1.12 -12.86 -10.40
N GLY A 112 -1.53 -12.07 -11.41
CA GLY A 112 -1.15 -10.67 -11.48
C GLY A 112 -1.62 -9.85 -10.27
N ARG A 113 -2.84 -10.09 -9.75
CA ARG A 113 -3.31 -9.46 -8.51
C ARG A 113 -2.51 -9.90 -7.28
N ALA A 114 -2.15 -11.18 -7.18
CA ALA A 114 -1.32 -11.66 -6.08
C ALA A 114 0.09 -11.05 -6.09
N LEU A 115 0.70 -10.90 -7.27
CA LEU A 115 1.97 -10.18 -7.43
C LEU A 115 1.87 -8.72 -6.99
N ALA A 116 0.78 -8.04 -7.31
CA ALA A 116 0.54 -6.68 -6.85
C ALA A 116 0.43 -6.57 -5.32
N ASP A 117 -0.21 -7.56 -4.66
CA ASP A 117 -0.34 -7.60 -3.20
C ASP A 117 1.00 -7.74 -2.45
N VAL A 118 2.04 -8.25 -3.12
CA VAL A 118 3.41 -8.35 -2.56
C VAL A 118 4.35 -7.27 -3.10
N GLY A 119 3.85 -6.31 -3.87
CA GLY A 119 4.63 -5.19 -4.38
C GLY A 119 5.43 -5.49 -5.67
N ASN A 120 5.26 -6.65 -6.28
CA ASN A 120 5.93 -7.02 -7.53
C ASN A 120 5.21 -6.39 -8.74
N TYR A 121 5.13 -5.06 -8.76
CA TYR A 121 4.27 -4.29 -9.68
C TYR A 121 4.63 -4.47 -11.16
N SER A 122 5.91 -4.50 -11.51
CA SER A 122 6.33 -4.68 -12.90
C SER A 122 5.91 -6.03 -13.45
N GLN A 123 6.11 -7.09 -12.68
CA GLN A 123 5.70 -8.45 -13.06
C GLN A 123 4.17 -8.58 -13.05
N ALA A 124 3.49 -7.94 -12.09
CA ALA A 124 2.03 -7.91 -12.05
C ALA A 124 1.44 -7.32 -13.33
N LEU A 125 2.01 -6.19 -13.81
CA LEU A 125 1.54 -5.54 -15.03
C LEU A 125 1.73 -6.43 -16.27
N ASP A 126 2.89 -7.09 -16.38
CA ASP A 126 3.17 -8.05 -17.46
C ASP A 126 2.15 -9.19 -17.46
N VAL A 127 1.96 -9.85 -16.32
CA VAL A 127 1.03 -10.97 -16.19
C VAL A 127 -0.42 -10.55 -16.46
N LEU A 128 -0.85 -9.40 -15.94
CA LEU A 128 -2.19 -8.86 -16.17
C LEU A 128 -2.42 -8.51 -17.65
N SER A 129 -1.39 -8.05 -18.39
CA SER A 129 -1.53 -7.74 -19.81
C SER A 129 -1.87 -8.96 -20.65
N ARG A 130 -1.49 -10.14 -20.18
CA ARG A 130 -1.79 -11.45 -20.82
C ARG A 130 -3.12 -12.04 -20.37
N ALA A 131 -3.75 -11.49 -19.34
CA ALA A 131 -4.99 -12.01 -18.74
C ALA A 131 -6.27 -11.61 -19.51
N HIS A 132 -6.18 -10.77 -20.52
CA HIS A 132 -7.29 -10.38 -21.40
C HIS A 132 -6.76 -10.09 -22.82
N THR A 133 -7.67 -9.87 -23.77
CA THR A 133 -7.30 -9.41 -25.12
C THR A 133 -8.13 -8.17 -25.49
N PRO A 134 -7.70 -7.37 -26.47
CA PRO A 134 -8.49 -6.23 -26.95
C PRO A 134 -9.91 -6.58 -27.40
N GLU A 135 -10.10 -7.79 -27.96
CA GLU A 135 -11.39 -8.31 -28.43
C GLU A 135 -12.29 -8.82 -27.31
N GLN A 136 -11.68 -9.20 -26.19
CA GLN A 136 -12.35 -9.71 -25.00
C GLN A 136 -11.77 -9.04 -23.74
N PRO A 137 -12.03 -7.74 -23.58
CA PRO A 137 -11.52 -7.00 -22.41
C PRO A 137 -12.30 -7.40 -21.15
N ASP A 138 -11.57 -7.61 -20.06
CA ASP A 138 -12.15 -7.82 -18.74
C ASP A 138 -11.95 -6.56 -17.90
N TRP A 139 -13.03 -5.93 -17.46
CA TRP A 139 -12.98 -4.73 -16.66
C TRP A 139 -12.23 -4.91 -15.33
N ARG A 140 -12.28 -6.13 -14.75
CA ARG A 140 -11.57 -6.44 -13.50
C ARG A 140 -10.06 -6.45 -13.71
N ILE A 141 -9.61 -6.95 -14.86
CA ILE A 141 -8.20 -6.96 -15.22
C ILE A 141 -7.74 -5.55 -15.55
N LEU A 142 -8.51 -4.80 -16.33
CA LEU A 142 -8.23 -3.38 -16.63
C LEU A 142 -8.14 -2.56 -15.33
N SER A 143 -9.08 -2.73 -14.40
CA SER A 143 -9.03 -2.04 -13.11
C SER A 143 -7.80 -2.44 -12.26
N ALA A 144 -7.39 -3.71 -12.30
CA ALA A 144 -6.19 -4.17 -11.63
C ALA A 144 -4.90 -3.59 -12.26
N GLN A 145 -4.83 -3.50 -13.59
CA GLN A 145 -3.73 -2.82 -14.28
C GLN A 145 -3.64 -1.35 -13.89
N GLY A 146 -4.77 -0.65 -13.84
CA GLY A 146 -4.84 0.72 -13.34
C GLY A 146 -4.29 0.85 -11.91
N ALA A 147 -4.70 -0.04 -11.00
CA ALA A 147 -4.23 -0.02 -9.62
C ALA A 147 -2.72 -0.28 -9.51
N VAL A 148 -2.17 -1.17 -10.32
CA VAL A 148 -0.73 -1.43 -10.39
C VAL A 148 0.03 -0.21 -10.91
N LEU A 149 -0.49 0.46 -11.94
CA LEU A 149 0.09 1.69 -12.49
C LEU A 149 0.08 2.84 -11.48
N ASP A 150 -0.97 2.97 -10.67
CA ASP A 150 -1.01 3.93 -9.56
C ASP A 150 0.12 3.68 -8.55
N GLN A 151 0.40 2.41 -8.21
CA GLN A 151 1.53 2.06 -7.33
C GLN A 151 2.90 2.38 -7.94
N LEU A 152 3.00 2.36 -9.26
CA LEU A 152 4.19 2.77 -10.01
C LEU A 152 4.27 4.30 -10.23
N GLY A 153 3.31 5.08 -9.73
CA GLY A 153 3.24 6.53 -9.93
C GLY A 153 2.82 6.96 -11.33
N ARG A 154 2.36 6.03 -12.16
CA ARG A 154 1.96 6.27 -13.56
C ARG A 154 0.46 6.61 -13.65
N TYR A 155 0.06 7.66 -12.94
CA TYR A 155 -1.35 8.01 -12.68
C TYR A 155 -2.17 8.26 -13.95
N GLU A 156 -1.61 8.94 -14.98
CA GLU A 156 -2.32 9.20 -16.23
C GLU A 156 -2.67 7.90 -16.97
N GLU A 157 -1.72 6.98 -17.03
CA GLU A 157 -1.93 5.67 -17.65
C GLU A 157 -2.96 4.84 -16.85
N ALA A 158 -2.87 4.86 -15.51
CA ALA A 158 -3.84 4.21 -14.64
C ALA A 158 -5.27 4.68 -14.94
N ARG A 159 -5.47 5.99 -15.08
CA ARG A 159 -6.78 6.58 -15.42
C ARG A 159 -7.29 6.14 -16.80
N GLY A 160 -6.40 5.93 -17.77
CA GLY A 160 -6.75 5.35 -19.06
C GLY A 160 -7.34 3.95 -18.93
N TYR A 161 -6.76 3.11 -18.09
CA TYR A 161 -7.26 1.76 -17.81
C TYR A 161 -8.61 1.80 -17.06
N TYR A 162 -8.77 2.66 -16.06
CA TYR A 162 -10.07 2.83 -15.38
C TYR A 162 -11.15 3.35 -16.33
N ALA A 163 -10.82 4.30 -17.20
CA ALA A 163 -11.77 4.78 -18.19
C ALA A 163 -12.19 3.67 -19.16
N SER A 164 -11.28 2.79 -19.56
CA SER A 164 -11.58 1.61 -20.38
C SER A 164 -12.46 0.61 -19.65
N ALA A 165 -12.21 0.37 -18.37
CA ALA A 165 -13.03 -0.48 -17.52
C ALA A 165 -14.46 0.08 -17.36
N LEU A 166 -14.61 1.39 -17.17
CA LEU A 166 -15.91 2.08 -17.05
C LEU A 166 -16.71 2.11 -18.38
N LYS A 167 -16.07 1.93 -19.53
CA LYS A 167 -16.77 1.74 -20.80
C LYS A 167 -17.47 0.39 -20.87
N ILE A 168 -16.92 -0.65 -20.21
CA ILE A 168 -17.48 -2.00 -20.15
C ILE A 168 -18.61 -2.06 -19.13
N ILE A 169 -18.38 -1.52 -17.94
CA ILE A 169 -19.35 -1.50 -16.84
C ILE A 169 -19.43 -0.07 -16.29
N PRO A 170 -20.35 0.76 -16.78
CA PRO A 170 -20.52 2.12 -16.29
C PRO A 170 -20.89 2.14 -14.80
N ASP A 171 -20.40 3.14 -14.10
CA ASP A 171 -20.73 3.42 -12.70
C ASP A 171 -20.38 2.29 -11.69
N GLU A 172 -19.52 1.36 -12.06
CA GLU A 172 -19.05 0.33 -11.14
C GLU A 172 -18.32 0.99 -9.94
N PRO A 173 -18.82 0.82 -8.70
CA PRO A 173 -18.30 1.54 -7.53
C PRO A 173 -16.82 1.25 -7.25
N THR A 174 -16.36 0.02 -7.53
CA THR A 174 -14.98 -0.38 -7.31
C THR A 174 -14.03 0.37 -8.25
N ILE A 175 -14.39 0.48 -9.53
CA ILE A 175 -13.59 1.20 -10.53
C ILE A 175 -13.58 2.70 -10.20
N LEU A 176 -14.75 3.28 -9.92
CA LEU A 176 -14.87 4.70 -9.53
C LEU A 176 -14.08 5.00 -8.26
N SER A 177 -14.08 4.09 -7.29
CA SER A 177 -13.29 4.24 -6.06
C SER A 177 -11.78 4.24 -6.33
N ASN A 178 -11.30 3.33 -7.19
CA ASN A 178 -9.89 3.30 -7.59
C ASN A 178 -9.51 4.54 -8.40
N LEU A 179 -10.35 4.96 -9.35
CA LEU A 179 -10.15 6.19 -10.14
C LEU A 179 -10.10 7.43 -9.24
N GLY A 180 -10.98 7.52 -8.24
CA GLY A 180 -10.97 8.59 -7.26
C GLY A 180 -9.68 8.64 -6.45
N LEU A 181 -9.17 7.48 -6.01
CA LEU A 181 -7.86 7.39 -5.35
C LEU A 181 -6.71 7.77 -6.28
N SER A 182 -6.75 7.38 -7.56
CA SER A 182 -5.75 7.78 -8.56
C SER A 182 -5.66 9.31 -8.69
N TYR A 183 -6.81 10.00 -8.71
CA TYR A 183 -6.83 11.46 -8.66
C TYR A 183 -6.25 12.01 -7.36
N ALA A 184 -6.56 11.40 -6.21
CA ALA A 184 -6.03 11.83 -4.92
C ALA A 184 -4.50 11.68 -4.86
N LEU A 185 -3.95 10.56 -5.34
CA LEU A 185 -2.51 10.30 -5.42
C LEU A 185 -1.79 11.33 -6.30
N SER A 186 -2.42 11.79 -7.36
CA SER A 186 -1.92 12.88 -8.22
C SER A 186 -2.25 14.29 -7.70
N LYS A 187 -2.79 14.40 -6.47
CA LYS A 187 -3.17 15.65 -5.77
C LYS A 187 -4.34 16.42 -6.41
N ASP A 188 -5.08 15.84 -7.33
CA ASP A 188 -6.33 16.41 -7.86
C ASP A 188 -7.50 16.04 -6.94
N LEU A 189 -7.53 16.66 -5.75
CA LEU A 189 -8.53 16.34 -4.72
C LEU A 189 -9.97 16.69 -5.14
N VAL A 190 -10.15 17.63 -6.06
CA VAL A 190 -11.48 18.03 -6.55
C VAL A 190 -12.07 16.93 -7.44
N LYS A 191 -11.29 16.41 -8.41
CA LYS A 191 -11.74 15.27 -9.22
C LYS A 191 -11.85 13.99 -8.39
N ALA A 192 -10.95 13.77 -7.42
CA ALA A 192 -11.04 12.67 -6.49
C ALA A 192 -12.38 12.65 -5.75
N GLU A 193 -12.77 13.77 -5.15
CA GLU A 193 -14.03 13.90 -4.42
C GLU A 193 -15.24 13.67 -5.34
N THR A 194 -15.26 14.33 -6.50
CA THR A 194 -16.37 14.20 -7.46
C THR A 194 -16.55 12.74 -7.89
N THR A 195 -15.44 12.04 -8.19
CA THR A 195 -15.47 10.64 -8.62
C THR A 195 -15.92 9.72 -7.48
N LEU A 196 -15.44 9.95 -6.25
CA LEU A 196 -15.82 9.15 -5.09
C LEU A 196 -17.27 9.41 -4.65
N LYS A 197 -17.79 10.63 -4.79
CA LYS A 197 -19.22 10.90 -4.61
C LYS A 197 -20.08 10.11 -5.59
N ARG A 198 -19.65 10.02 -6.85
CA ARG A 198 -20.33 9.17 -7.85
C ARG A 198 -20.28 7.69 -7.47
N ALA A 199 -19.14 7.21 -6.94
CA ALA A 199 -19.02 5.84 -6.43
C ALA A 199 -19.97 5.57 -5.26
N THR A 200 -20.02 6.50 -4.30
CA THR A 200 -20.86 6.34 -3.08
C THR A 200 -22.36 6.51 -3.32
N ALA A 201 -22.75 7.07 -4.46
CA ALA A 201 -24.16 7.18 -4.86
C ALA A 201 -24.72 5.87 -5.45
N GLN A 202 -23.87 4.87 -5.75
CA GLN A 202 -24.31 3.62 -6.37
C GLN A 202 -24.96 2.69 -5.34
N PRO A 203 -26.02 1.96 -5.71
CA PRO A 203 -26.64 0.95 -4.85
C PRO A 203 -25.63 -0.14 -4.46
N GLY A 204 -25.69 -0.61 -3.23
CA GLY A 204 -24.84 -1.71 -2.75
C GLY A 204 -23.34 -1.35 -2.60
N VAL A 205 -23.00 -0.06 -2.64
CA VAL A 205 -21.62 0.38 -2.43
C VAL A 205 -21.11 -0.05 -1.05
N GLY A 206 -19.94 -0.68 -1.05
CA GLY A 206 -19.26 -1.09 0.19
C GLY A 206 -18.65 0.08 0.97
N PRO A 207 -18.25 -0.15 2.22
CA PRO A 207 -17.71 0.89 3.11
C PRO A 207 -16.41 1.53 2.55
N ARG A 208 -15.63 0.79 1.76
CA ARG A 208 -14.36 1.27 1.21
C ARG A 208 -14.51 2.57 0.42
N ALA A 209 -15.54 2.70 -0.42
CA ALA A 209 -15.74 3.91 -1.23
C ALA A 209 -16.05 5.13 -0.34
N ARG A 210 -16.85 4.95 0.72
CA ARG A 210 -17.16 6.02 1.70
C ARG A 210 -15.92 6.38 2.52
N GLN A 211 -15.12 5.41 2.94
CA GLN A 211 -13.85 5.65 3.64
C GLN A 211 -12.86 6.42 2.76
N ASN A 212 -12.75 6.07 1.48
CA ASN A 212 -11.94 6.81 0.52
C ASN A 212 -12.46 8.25 0.32
N LEU A 213 -13.78 8.44 0.27
CA LEU A 213 -14.37 9.78 0.21
C LEU A 213 -14.06 10.58 1.48
N ALA A 214 -14.22 9.99 2.67
CA ALA A 214 -13.87 10.62 3.94
C ALA A 214 -12.39 11.04 3.97
N LEU A 215 -11.49 10.18 3.51
CA LEU A 215 -10.06 10.48 3.39
C LEU A 215 -9.83 11.71 2.50
N VAL A 216 -10.39 11.73 1.29
CA VAL A 216 -10.20 12.82 0.32
C VAL A 216 -10.76 14.14 0.84
N VAL A 217 -11.94 14.13 1.48
CA VAL A 217 -12.55 15.31 2.11
C VAL A 217 -11.68 15.80 3.27
N GLY A 218 -11.12 14.89 4.05
CA GLY A 218 -10.19 15.23 5.14
C GLY A 218 -8.85 15.78 4.64
N LEU A 219 -8.31 15.28 3.51
CA LEU A 219 -7.11 15.85 2.86
C LEU A 219 -7.32 17.28 2.36
N GLN A 220 -8.57 17.68 2.10
CA GLN A 220 -8.94 19.06 1.79
C GLN A 220 -9.10 19.95 3.04
N GLY A 221 -8.85 19.41 4.26
CA GLY A 221 -9.01 20.12 5.52
C GLY A 221 -10.45 20.17 6.06
N ARG A 222 -11.40 19.53 5.40
CA ARG A 222 -12.84 19.50 5.78
C ARG A 222 -13.10 18.38 6.80
N PHE A 223 -12.45 18.47 7.95
CA PHE A 223 -12.39 17.39 8.94
C PHE A 223 -13.75 16.98 9.53
N ALA A 224 -14.63 17.95 9.83
CA ALA A 224 -15.95 17.66 10.37
C ALA A 224 -16.83 16.89 9.37
N GLU A 225 -16.71 17.20 8.08
CA GLU A 225 -17.42 16.50 7.02
C GLU A 225 -16.84 15.09 6.80
N ALA A 226 -15.51 14.95 6.83
CA ALA A 226 -14.84 13.65 6.73
C ALA A 226 -15.29 12.71 7.86
N GLU A 227 -15.37 13.21 9.10
CA GLU A 227 -15.87 12.46 10.25
C GLU A 227 -17.33 12.02 10.05
N LYS A 228 -18.20 12.94 9.59
CA LYS A 228 -19.61 12.63 9.30
C LYS A 228 -19.75 11.51 8.27
N ILE A 229 -18.91 11.52 7.21
CA ILE A 229 -18.92 10.46 6.19
C ILE A 229 -18.43 9.14 6.79
N ALA A 230 -17.35 9.16 7.58
CA ALA A 230 -16.79 7.96 8.19
C ALA A 230 -17.75 7.28 9.18
N ARG A 231 -18.57 8.05 9.90
CA ARG A 231 -19.59 7.55 10.85
C ARG A 231 -20.70 6.70 10.20
N ALA A 232 -20.81 6.72 8.88
CA ALA A 232 -21.74 5.82 8.19
C ALA A 232 -21.35 4.34 8.29
N ASP A 233 -20.04 4.07 8.52
CA ASP A 233 -19.50 2.70 8.53
C ASP A 233 -18.71 2.39 9.82
N LEU A 234 -18.35 3.40 10.60
CA LEU A 234 -17.49 3.27 11.78
C LEU A 234 -18.22 3.78 13.04
N PRO A 235 -17.92 3.20 14.21
CA PRO A 235 -18.29 3.78 15.48
C PRO A 235 -17.83 5.24 15.58
N PRO A 236 -18.59 6.12 16.27
CA PRO A 236 -18.27 7.53 16.37
C PRO A 236 -16.84 7.82 16.88
N GLU A 237 -16.36 7.03 17.82
CA GLU A 237 -15.03 7.16 18.41
C GLU A 237 -13.92 6.83 17.42
N GLU A 238 -14.10 5.77 16.61
CA GLU A 238 -13.15 5.38 15.58
C GLU A 238 -13.12 6.42 14.43
N ALA A 239 -14.28 6.90 14.01
CA ALA A 239 -14.37 7.95 12.99
C ALA A 239 -13.66 9.22 13.44
N ALA A 240 -13.85 9.66 14.70
CA ALA A 240 -13.16 10.79 15.28
C ALA A 240 -11.64 10.57 15.38
N ALA A 241 -11.21 9.38 15.83
CA ALA A 241 -9.78 9.03 15.93
C ALA A 241 -9.08 9.07 14.56
N ASN A 242 -9.72 8.55 13.50
CA ASN A 242 -9.19 8.59 12.15
C ASN A 242 -8.98 10.03 11.64
N VAL A 243 -9.92 10.91 11.94
CA VAL A 243 -9.82 12.33 11.56
C VAL A 243 -8.73 13.06 12.35
N VAL A 244 -8.60 12.77 13.64
CA VAL A 244 -7.51 13.34 14.48
C VAL A 244 -6.16 12.91 13.93
N TYR A 245 -5.99 11.63 13.61
CA TYR A 245 -4.76 11.11 13.01
C TYR A 245 -4.43 11.78 11.68
N LEU A 246 -5.40 11.91 10.78
CA LEU A 246 -5.22 12.58 9.49
C LEU A 246 -4.79 14.04 9.67
N ARG A 247 -5.44 14.79 10.60
CA ARG A 247 -5.07 16.17 10.92
C ARG A 247 -3.63 16.27 11.43
N GLN A 248 -3.21 15.36 12.28
CA GLN A 248 -1.84 15.31 12.80
C GLN A 248 -0.83 15.05 11.66
N MET A 249 -1.09 14.10 10.79
CA MET A 249 -0.24 13.81 9.64
C MET A 249 -0.08 15.03 8.72
N LEU A 250 -1.18 15.70 8.39
CA LEU A 250 -1.14 16.91 7.54
C LEU A 250 -0.36 18.04 8.20
N SER A 251 -0.54 18.25 9.51
CA SER A 251 0.21 19.27 10.25
C SER A 251 1.71 18.98 10.33
N GLN A 252 2.09 17.71 10.46
CA GLN A 252 3.50 17.29 10.42
C GLN A 252 4.12 17.49 9.04
N GLN A 253 3.39 17.12 7.99
CA GLN A 253 3.83 17.32 6.61
C GLN A 253 4.07 18.79 6.32
N GLN A 254 3.16 19.67 6.71
CA GLN A 254 3.29 21.12 6.54
C GLN A 254 4.54 21.67 7.25
N LYS A 255 4.78 21.26 8.50
CA LYS A 255 5.99 21.66 9.25
C LYS A 255 7.30 21.21 8.56
N LEU A 256 7.29 20.03 7.94
CA LEU A 256 8.45 19.52 7.19
C LEU A 256 8.69 20.32 5.91
N ASP A 257 7.62 20.69 5.21
CA ASP A 257 7.70 21.47 3.99
C ASP A 257 8.14 22.91 4.30
N ASP A 258 7.64 23.52 5.36
CA ASP A 258 8.07 24.85 5.85
C ASP A 258 9.55 24.83 6.24
N LYS A 259 10.02 23.75 6.89
CA LYS A 259 11.43 23.60 7.26
C LYS A 259 12.35 23.45 6.05
N LYS A 260 11.90 22.80 4.97
CA LYS A 260 12.64 22.68 3.71
C LYS A 260 12.72 23.99 2.94
N LEU A 261 11.69 24.84 3.07
CA LEU A 261 11.60 26.14 2.42
C LEU A 261 12.31 27.26 3.20
N ALA A 262 12.63 27.05 4.50
CA ALA A 262 13.38 28.00 5.29
C ALA A 262 14.77 28.22 4.71
N PRO A 263 15.18 29.44 4.34
CA PRO A 263 16.51 29.70 3.79
C PRO A 263 17.56 29.27 4.81
N GLY A 264 18.52 28.45 4.37
CA GLY A 264 19.62 28.01 5.20
C GLY A 264 20.30 29.21 5.86
N LYS A 265 20.50 29.14 7.18
CA LYS A 265 21.20 30.18 7.94
C LYS A 265 22.53 30.48 7.22
N PRO A 266 22.82 31.75 6.82
CA PRO A 266 24.07 32.06 6.13
C PRO A 266 25.24 31.55 6.96
N ALA A 267 26.17 30.84 6.32
CA ALA A 267 27.41 30.41 6.96
C ALA A 267 28.11 31.67 7.53
N ALA A 268 28.46 31.61 8.81
CA ALA A 268 29.19 32.69 9.44
C ALA A 268 30.46 32.95 8.64
N PRO A 269 30.85 34.22 8.34
CA PRO A 269 32.05 34.51 7.59
C PRO A 269 33.26 33.97 8.36
N PRO A 270 34.30 33.46 7.66
CA PRO A 270 35.47 32.93 8.32
C PRO A 270 36.14 34.02 9.14
N ALA A 271 36.44 33.72 10.40
CA ALA A 271 37.15 34.61 11.29
C ALA A 271 38.47 35.11 10.62
N ARG A 272 38.61 36.41 10.43
CA ARG A 272 39.84 37.02 9.93
C ARG A 272 40.95 36.71 10.93
N SER A 273 41.91 35.94 10.52
CA SER A 273 43.17 35.75 11.25
C SER A 273 43.85 37.11 11.43
N ALA A 274 43.93 37.53 12.69
CA ALA A 274 44.69 38.73 13.07
C ALA A 274 46.17 38.44 12.82
N THR A 275 46.73 39.08 11.80
CA THR A 275 48.19 39.16 11.58
C THR A 275 48.77 40.03 12.68
N SER A 276 49.58 39.41 13.55
CA SER A 276 50.40 40.08 14.55
C SER A 276 51.49 40.95 13.87
N PRO A 277 51.67 42.21 14.26
CA PRO A 277 52.78 42.99 13.70
C PRO A 277 54.12 42.57 14.33
N ALA A 278 55.08 42.20 13.47
CA ALA A 278 56.45 41.95 13.89
C ALA A 278 57.09 43.21 14.46
N ALA A 279 57.62 43.13 15.68
CA ALA A 279 58.47 44.15 16.30
C ALA A 279 59.82 44.19 15.57
N ARG A 280 60.19 45.38 15.11
CA ARG A 280 61.54 45.72 14.73
C ARG A 280 62.27 46.28 15.96
N SER A 281 63.44 45.74 16.25
CA SER A 281 64.57 46.36 16.88
C SER A 281 65.84 45.58 16.52
#